data_6f5069fe8bc4fd1aaaa2f2737df3fb45
#
_entry.id   6f5069fe8bc4fd1aaaa2f2737df3fb45
#
_cell.length_a   1.000
_cell.length_b   1.000
_cell.length_c   1.000
_cell.angle_alpha   90.00
_cell.angle_beta   90.00
_cell.angle_gamma   90.00
#
_symmetry.space_group_name_H-M   'P 1'
#
loop_
_entity.id
_entity.type
_entity.pdbx_description
1 polymer ?
#
loop_
_entity_poly.entity_id
_entity_poly.type
_entity_poly.pdbx_seq_one_letter_code
_entity_poly.pdbx_strand_id
1 'polypeptide(L)'
;MRRPPSKRSTAKIRCCHSLRVVPSATGLSYFRHGTLSLYAAFNTQTGEVLGKTAVRHTSAEFVAFLADIVVNQPRGKEIHVIADNLSTHKTRQVDDFLQSHPHVHMHFTPTYSSWLNQVELWFAKIERDVIARGVFTSLTDLRRKLMKYIRHYNNVPKTVKWRYFDPTNRITSTSAVTVH
;
A
#
# COMPACT_ATOMS: atom_id res chain seq x y z
N MET A 1 -32.45 28.94 12.54
CA MET A 1 -31.96 27.56 12.68
C MET A 1 -30.78 27.37 11.73
N ARG A 2 -29.56 27.27 12.26
CA ARG A 2 -28.36 26.96 11.46
C ARG A 2 -28.27 25.44 11.30
N ARG A 3 -28.24 24.94 10.06
CA ARG A 3 -27.99 23.53 9.77
C ARG A 3 -26.61 23.16 10.32
N PRO A 4 -26.46 22.02 11.01
CA PRO A 4 -25.14 21.56 11.41
C PRO A 4 -24.29 21.27 10.17
N PRO A 5 -22.96 21.48 10.23
CA PRO A 5 -22.09 21.19 9.09
C PRO A 5 -22.18 19.70 8.74
N SER A 6 -22.44 19.43 7.48
CA SER A 6 -22.46 18.05 6.96
C SER A 6 -21.12 17.39 7.27
N LYS A 7 -21.15 16.26 7.96
CA LYS A 7 -19.94 15.43 8.20
C LYS A 7 -19.31 15.12 6.85
N ARG A 8 -18.18 15.76 6.55
CA ARG A 8 -17.40 15.44 5.35
C ARG A 8 -17.04 13.96 5.39
N SER A 9 -17.47 13.22 4.40
CA SER A 9 -17.15 11.81 4.28
C SER A 9 -15.64 11.64 4.05
N THR A 10 -14.97 10.91 4.90
CA THR A 10 -13.51 10.72 4.89
C THR A 10 -13.18 9.42 4.17
N ALA A 11 -12.33 9.49 3.14
CA ALA A 11 -11.74 8.29 2.54
C ALA A 11 -10.44 7.95 3.28
N LYS A 12 -10.38 6.77 3.91
CA LYS A 12 -9.16 6.26 4.56
C LYS A 12 -8.46 5.29 3.62
N ILE A 13 -7.35 5.72 3.04
CA ILE A 13 -6.54 4.90 2.16
C ILE A 13 -5.24 4.58 2.87
N ARG A 14 -4.92 3.29 2.99
CA ARG A 14 -3.62 2.84 3.48
C ARG A 14 -2.75 2.53 2.28
N CYS A 15 -1.74 3.31 2.11
CA CYS A 15 -0.77 3.32 1.02
C CYS A 15 0.62 3.20 1.61
N CYS A 16 1.46 2.80 1.02
CA CYS A 16 2.28 2.42 -0.05
C CYS A 16 3.42 1.60 0.49
N HIS A 17 3.48 0.38 0.17
CA HIS A 17 4.73 -0.35 0.18
C HIS A 17 5.09 -0.61 -1.29
N SER A 18 6.35 -0.46 -1.67
CA SER A 18 6.80 -0.89 -2.98
C SER A 18 7.44 -2.25 -2.85
N LEU A 19 6.84 -3.25 -3.44
CA LEU A 19 7.45 -4.55 -3.59
C LEU A 19 8.43 -4.50 -4.77
N ARG A 20 9.72 -4.73 -4.49
CA ARG A 20 10.71 -4.90 -5.54
C ARG A 20 10.67 -6.35 -5.99
N VAL A 21 10.04 -6.60 -7.14
CA VAL A 21 9.91 -7.96 -7.68
C VAL A 21 11.10 -8.25 -8.58
N VAL A 22 11.85 -9.29 -8.22
CA VAL A 22 12.88 -9.89 -9.06
C VAL A 22 12.31 -11.21 -9.57
N PRO A 23 12.11 -11.41 -10.89
CA PRO A 23 11.68 -12.69 -11.40
C PRO A 23 12.71 -13.78 -11.03
N SER A 24 12.27 -14.80 -10.31
CA SER A 24 13.07 -15.98 -10.03
C SER A 24 12.89 -16.99 -11.17
N ALA A 25 13.98 -17.35 -11.84
CA ALA A 25 13.99 -18.51 -12.74
C ALA A 25 14.51 -19.72 -11.95
N THR A 26 13.69 -20.76 -11.81
CA THR A 26 14.12 -22.07 -11.34
C THR A 26 14.85 -22.79 -12.47
N GLY A 27 16.17 -22.83 -12.40
CA GLY A 27 17.03 -23.50 -13.37
C GLY A 27 18.48 -23.03 -13.23
N LEU A 28 19.45 -23.86 -13.61
CA LEU A 28 20.90 -23.69 -13.47
C LEU A 28 21.50 -22.41 -14.14
N SER A 29 20.68 -21.53 -14.72
CA SER A 29 21.08 -20.23 -15.26
C SER A 29 20.17 -19.14 -14.72
N TYR A 30 20.68 -18.33 -13.77
CA TYR A 30 20.00 -17.16 -13.24
C TYR A 30 20.10 -16.00 -14.23
N PHE A 31 19.11 -15.84 -15.10
CA PHE A 31 18.98 -14.65 -15.95
C PHE A 31 18.19 -13.56 -15.21
N ARG A 32 18.88 -12.48 -14.85
CA ARG A 32 18.26 -11.32 -14.23
C ARG A 32 17.56 -10.48 -15.30
N HIS A 33 16.25 -10.67 -15.49
CA HIS A 33 15.43 -9.91 -16.45
C HIS A 33 15.10 -8.47 -16.02
N GLY A 34 15.77 -7.94 -15.00
CA GLY A 34 15.54 -6.60 -14.45
C GLY A 34 14.68 -6.59 -13.20
N THR A 35 14.34 -5.40 -12.73
CA THR A 35 13.52 -5.17 -11.53
C THR A 35 12.28 -4.37 -11.87
N LEU A 36 11.15 -4.69 -11.25
CA LEU A 36 9.89 -3.97 -11.38
C LEU A 36 9.42 -3.55 -9.98
N SER A 37 9.09 -2.28 -9.81
CA SER A 37 8.47 -1.77 -8.58
C SER A 37 6.95 -1.82 -8.71
N LEU A 38 6.26 -2.35 -7.71
CA LEU A 38 4.81 -2.33 -7.61
C LEU A 38 4.40 -1.37 -6.50
N TYR A 39 3.72 -0.29 -6.85
CA TYR A 39 3.02 0.57 -5.91
C TYR A 39 1.60 0.04 -5.73
N ALA A 40 1.12 0.00 -4.50
CA ALA A 40 -0.25 -0.39 -4.21
C ALA A 40 -0.86 0.46 -3.11
N ALA A 41 -2.13 0.81 -3.26
CA ALA A 41 -2.93 1.53 -2.30
C ALA A 41 -4.16 0.71 -1.95
N PHE A 42 -4.30 0.35 -0.69
CA PHE A 42 -5.41 -0.43 -0.16
C PHE A 42 -6.47 0.50 0.44
N ASN A 43 -7.66 0.51 -0.12
CA ASN A 43 -8.79 1.25 0.43
C ASN A 43 -9.38 0.46 1.61
N THR A 44 -9.24 0.99 2.83
CA THR A 44 -9.70 0.29 4.05
C THR A 44 -11.21 0.21 4.18
N GLN A 45 -11.96 1.01 3.44
CA GLN A 45 -13.43 1.01 3.47
C GLN A 45 -14.01 0.00 2.48
N THR A 46 -13.47 -0.06 1.25
CA THR A 46 -13.97 -0.94 0.20
C THR A 46 -13.21 -2.26 0.11
N GLY A 47 -11.96 -2.30 0.57
CA GLY A 47 -11.04 -3.42 0.39
C GLY A 47 -10.38 -3.45 -0.99
N GLU A 48 -10.70 -2.51 -1.87
CA GLU A 48 -10.11 -2.42 -3.21
C GLU A 48 -8.65 -2.00 -3.17
N VAL A 49 -7.90 -2.41 -4.17
CA VAL A 49 -6.49 -2.08 -4.34
C VAL A 49 -6.28 -1.34 -5.64
N LEU A 50 -5.76 -0.13 -5.56
CA LEU A 50 -5.19 0.57 -6.70
C LEU A 50 -3.72 0.15 -6.82
N GLY A 51 -3.32 -0.39 -7.97
CA GLY A 51 -1.93 -0.78 -8.23
C GLY A 51 -1.34 -0.08 -9.45
N LYS A 52 -0.05 0.25 -9.35
CA LYS A 52 0.74 0.81 -10.46
C LYS A 52 2.13 0.20 -10.45
N THR A 53 2.63 -0.16 -11.61
CA THR A 53 4.00 -0.64 -11.77
C THR A 53 4.89 0.45 -12.33
N ALA A 54 6.13 0.53 -11.83
CA ALA A 54 7.17 1.43 -12.34
C ALA A 54 8.51 0.69 -12.48
N VAL A 55 9.37 1.19 -13.37
CA VAL A 55 10.70 0.63 -13.58
C VAL A 55 11.65 1.02 -12.44
N ARG A 56 11.43 2.20 -11.88
CA ARG A 56 12.23 2.75 -10.78
C ARG A 56 11.36 2.98 -9.54
N HIS A 57 12.04 3.13 -8.40
CA HIS A 57 11.40 3.52 -7.16
C HIS A 57 11.92 4.90 -6.74
N THR A 58 11.34 5.95 -7.33
CA THR A 58 11.71 7.35 -7.08
C THR A 58 10.54 8.14 -6.51
N SER A 59 10.84 9.30 -5.93
CA SER A 59 9.81 10.23 -5.44
C SER A 59 8.87 10.71 -6.54
N ALA A 60 9.35 10.87 -7.77
CA ALA A 60 8.53 11.27 -8.90
C ALA A 60 7.46 10.23 -9.24
N GLU A 61 7.82 8.94 -9.23
CA GLU A 61 6.87 7.84 -9.44
C GLU A 61 5.89 7.71 -8.27
N PHE A 62 6.37 7.98 -7.05
CA PHE A 62 5.49 8.02 -5.88
C PHE A 62 4.47 9.16 -5.97
N VAL A 63 4.89 10.38 -6.34
CA VAL A 63 3.98 11.52 -6.57
C VAL A 63 2.98 11.22 -7.69
N ALA A 64 3.44 10.62 -8.79
CA ALA A 64 2.55 10.19 -9.87
C ALA A 64 1.54 9.13 -9.41
N PHE A 65 1.91 8.29 -8.44
CA PHE A 65 0.99 7.34 -7.84
C PHE A 65 0.01 8.00 -6.86
N LEU A 66 0.44 8.99 -6.08
CA LEU A 66 -0.46 9.81 -5.25
C LEU A 66 -1.52 10.53 -6.10
N ALA A 67 -1.11 11.06 -7.25
CA ALA A 67 -2.05 11.68 -8.20
C ALA A 67 -3.10 10.67 -8.70
N ASP A 68 -2.69 9.44 -9.03
CA ASP A 68 -3.61 8.37 -9.42
C ASP A 68 -4.60 8.04 -8.28
N ILE A 69 -4.14 8.04 -7.02
CA ILE A 69 -5.02 7.84 -5.86
C ILE A 69 -6.09 8.93 -5.79
N VAL A 70 -5.68 10.20 -5.92
CA VAL A 70 -6.59 11.36 -5.87
C VAL A 70 -7.65 11.27 -6.98
N VAL A 71 -7.24 10.97 -8.22
CA VAL A 71 -8.15 10.84 -9.37
C VAL A 71 -9.17 9.71 -9.18
N ASN A 72 -8.77 8.63 -8.50
CA ASN A 72 -9.64 7.46 -8.25
C ASN A 72 -10.55 7.62 -7.02
N GLN A 73 -10.48 8.76 -6.30
CA GLN A 73 -11.38 9.03 -5.19
C GLN A 73 -12.51 9.98 -5.58
N PRO A 74 -13.69 9.86 -4.96
CA PRO A 74 -14.78 10.79 -5.19
C PRO A 74 -14.40 12.22 -4.81
N ARG A 75 -14.79 13.19 -5.64
CA ARG A 75 -14.51 14.60 -5.42
C ARG A 75 -15.07 15.09 -4.08
N GLY A 76 -14.35 15.99 -3.41
CA GLY A 76 -14.79 16.64 -2.17
C GLY A 76 -14.63 15.79 -0.90
N LYS A 77 -13.94 14.65 -0.98
CA LYS A 77 -13.57 13.84 0.19
C LYS A 77 -12.18 14.20 0.68
N GLU A 78 -12.00 14.18 1.99
CA GLU A 78 -10.68 14.17 2.63
C GLU A 78 -10.04 12.80 2.42
N ILE A 79 -8.79 12.77 1.96
CA ILE A 79 -8.03 11.56 1.66
C ILE A 79 -6.92 11.43 2.69
N HIS A 80 -6.99 10.42 3.55
CA HIS A 80 -5.92 10.10 4.49
C HIS A 80 -5.09 8.95 3.96
N VAL A 81 -3.85 9.24 3.59
CA VAL A 81 -2.88 8.26 3.08
C VAL A 81 -1.95 7.87 4.21
N ILE A 82 -1.90 6.58 4.54
CA ILE A 82 -0.99 6.01 5.52
C ILE A 82 0.12 5.28 4.76
N ALA A 83 1.35 5.73 4.92
CA ALA A 83 2.52 5.17 4.25
C ALA A 83 3.59 4.75 5.25
N ASP A 84 4.50 3.90 4.83
CA ASP A 84 5.71 3.61 5.57
C ASP A 84 6.67 4.81 5.61
N ASN A 85 7.60 4.78 6.56
CA ASN A 85 8.49 5.89 6.86
C ASN A 85 9.73 5.93 5.94
N LEU A 86 9.57 5.68 4.63
CA LEU A 86 10.67 5.73 3.65
C LEU A 86 11.05 7.17 3.32
N SER A 87 12.35 7.38 3.08
CA SER A 87 12.90 8.70 2.69
C SER A 87 12.32 9.22 1.37
N THR A 88 12.00 8.33 0.43
CA THR A 88 11.37 8.68 -0.86
C THR A 88 9.97 9.28 -0.72
N HIS A 89 9.31 9.04 0.42
CA HIS A 89 7.98 9.59 0.73
C HIS A 89 8.04 10.98 1.41
N LYS A 90 9.23 11.46 1.76
CA LYS A 90 9.46 12.71 2.52
C LYS A 90 10.35 13.68 1.73
N THR A 91 10.09 13.81 0.47
CA THR A 91 10.87 14.69 -0.40
C THR A 91 10.10 15.97 -0.70
N ARG A 92 10.82 17.01 -1.11
CA ARG A 92 10.21 18.28 -1.53
C ARG A 92 9.11 18.08 -2.60
N GLN A 93 9.29 17.15 -3.53
CA GLN A 93 8.27 16.85 -4.54
C GLN A 93 6.95 16.36 -3.94
N VAL A 94 7.00 15.59 -2.85
CA VAL A 94 5.82 15.14 -2.12
C VAL A 94 5.19 16.31 -1.38
N ASP A 95 5.99 17.17 -0.75
CA ASP A 95 5.49 18.36 -0.04
C ASP A 95 4.81 19.34 -1.00
N ASP A 96 5.41 19.60 -2.17
CA ASP A 96 4.84 20.45 -3.22
C ASP A 96 3.50 19.87 -3.74
N PHE A 97 3.41 18.54 -3.88
CA PHE A 97 2.16 17.87 -4.23
C PHE A 97 1.09 18.05 -3.15
N LEU A 98 1.43 17.88 -1.89
CA LEU A 98 0.48 18.03 -0.77
C LEU A 98 0.00 19.47 -0.63
N GLN A 99 0.86 20.46 -0.85
CA GLN A 99 0.48 21.88 -0.86
C GLN A 99 -0.55 22.18 -1.96
N SER A 100 -0.43 21.55 -3.12
CA SER A 100 -1.39 21.69 -4.22
C SER A 100 -2.68 20.86 -4.04
N HIS A 101 -2.69 19.94 -3.07
CA HIS A 101 -3.82 19.06 -2.75
C HIS A 101 -4.17 19.09 -1.25
N PRO A 102 -4.70 20.20 -0.72
CA PRO A 102 -4.90 20.40 0.73
C PRO A 102 -5.89 19.41 1.36
N HIS A 103 -6.66 18.68 0.57
CA HIS A 103 -7.57 17.62 1.01
C HIS A 103 -6.89 16.24 1.15
N VAL A 104 -5.58 16.15 0.86
CA VAL A 104 -4.77 14.93 0.99
C VAL A 104 -3.87 15.05 2.20
N HIS A 105 -3.99 14.11 3.13
CA HIS A 105 -3.24 14.08 4.39
C HIS A 105 -2.36 12.84 4.44
N MET A 106 -1.05 13.05 4.52
CA MET A 106 -0.08 11.97 4.67
C MET A 106 0.15 11.65 6.15
N HIS A 107 0.13 10.37 6.49
CA HIS A 107 0.46 9.83 7.81
C HIS A 107 1.53 8.75 7.65
N PHE A 108 2.61 8.88 8.40
CA PHE A 108 3.69 7.90 8.36
C PHE A 108 3.59 6.93 9.53
N THR A 109 3.79 5.65 9.26
CA THR A 109 3.89 4.65 10.34
C THR A 109 5.17 4.88 11.14
N PRO A 110 5.16 4.62 12.47
CA PRO A 110 6.39 4.67 13.26
C PRO A 110 7.44 3.72 12.70
N THR A 111 8.71 4.04 12.90
CA THR A 111 9.82 3.17 12.57
C THR A 111 9.63 1.80 13.23
N TYR A 112 9.91 0.71 12.52
CA TYR A 112 9.70 -0.67 12.95
C TYR A 112 8.24 -1.09 13.21
N SER A 113 7.27 -0.36 12.66
CA SER A 113 5.84 -0.65 12.85
C SER A 113 5.12 -0.89 11.52
N SER A 114 5.79 -1.52 10.55
CA SER A 114 5.20 -1.83 9.23
C SER A 114 3.92 -2.67 9.33
N TRP A 115 3.81 -3.52 10.37
CA TRP A 115 2.62 -4.30 10.67
C TRP A 115 1.35 -3.47 10.89
N LEU A 116 1.47 -2.18 11.18
CA LEU A 116 0.35 -1.23 11.22
C LEU A 116 -0.16 -0.88 9.82
N ASN A 117 0.63 -1.13 8.78
CA ASN A 117 0.25 -0.83 7.42
C ASN A 117 -0.47 -2.03 6.79
N GLN A 118 -1.80 -1.96 6.67
CA GLN A 118 -2.62 -3.07 6.17
C GLN A 118 -2.31 -3.50 4.73
N VAL A 119 -1.70 -2.64 3.93
CA VAL A 119 -1.28 -3.00 2.57
C VAL A 119 -0.22 -4.10 2.56
N GLU A 120 0.55 -4.24 3.64
CA GLU A 120 1.52 -5.33 3.82
C GLU A 120 0.87 -6.72 3.75
N LEU A 121 -0.31 -6.87 4.35
CA LEU A 121 -1.07 -8.13 4.29
C LEU A 121 -1.46 -8.47 2.85
N TRP A 122 -1.78 -7.45 2.07
CA TRP A 122 -2.10 -7.61 0.67
C TRP A 122 -0.84 -7.92 -0.17
N PHE A 123 0.30 -7.29 0.14
CA PHE A 123 1.57 -7.61 -0.51
C PHE A 123 2.01 -9.05 -0.24
N ALA A 124 1.92 -9.52 1.00
CA ALA A 124 2.19 -10.92 1.33
C ALA A 124 1.27 -11.89 0.56
N LYS A 125 0.02 -11.48 0.30
CA LYS A 125 -0.91 -12.27 -0.49
C LYS A 125 -0.49 -12.34 -1.97
N ILE A 126 -0.19 -11.21 -2.62
CA ILE A 126 0.20 -11.20 -4.04
C ILE A 126 1.56 -11.88 -4.25
N GLU A 127 2.47 -11.75 -3.28
CA GLU A 127 3.75 -12.47 -3.30
C GLU A 127 3.53 -13.99 -3.34
N ARG A 128 2.71 -14.51 -2.44
CA ARG A 128 2.39 -15.95 -2.37
C ARG A 128 1.62 -16.44 -3.60
N ASP A 129 0.62 -15.67 -4.05
CA ASP A 129 -0.34 -16.12 -5.06
C ASP A 129 0.20 -15.95 -6.49
N VAL A 130 1.08 -14.97 -6.72
CA VAL A 130 1.57 -14.61 -8.07
C VAL A 130 3.07 -14.83 -8.20
N ILE A 131 3.87 -14.32 -7.25
CA ILE A 131 5.33 -14.24 -7.40
C ILE A 131 5.99 -15.57 -7.08
N ALA A 132 5.69 -16.12 -5.91
CA ALA A 132 6.33 -17.35 -5.43
C ALA A 132 6.05 -18.58 -6.30
N ARG A 133 4.95 -18.58 -7.05
CA ARG A 133 4.51 -19.67 -7.93
C ARG A 133 4.56 -19.29 -9.41
N GLY A 134 5.00 -18.08 -9.71
CA GLY A 134 4.98 -17.53 -11.07
C GLY A 134 6.23 -17.86 -11.86
N VAL A 135 6.05 -18.28 -13.12
CA VAL A 135 7.11 -18.28 -14.13
C VAL A 135 6.93 -17.04 -14.97
N PHE A 136 7.96 -16.21 -15.10
CA PHE A 136 7.90 -14.93 -15.82
C PHE A 136 8.95 -14.94 -16.94
N THR A 137 8.50 -14.74 -18.16
CA THR A 137 9.35 -14.73 -19.37
C THR A 137 9.97 -13.35 -19.64
N SER A 138 9.38 -12.29 -19.07
CA SER A 138 9.85 -10.89 -19.22
C SER A 138 9.25 -9.99 -18.14
N LEU A 139 9.78 -8.76 -17.99
CA LEU A 139 9.17 -7.73 -17.14
C LEU A 139 7.75 -7.36 -17.59
N THR A 140 7.50 -7.37 -18.87
CA THR A 140 6.17 -7.11 -19.45
C THR A 140 5.19 -8.21 -19.05
N ASP A 141 5.61 -9.48 -19.07
CA ASP A 141 4.78 -10.60 -18.62
C ASP A 141 4.48 -10.52 -17.14
N LEU A 142 5.50 -10.22 -16.31
CA LEU A 142 5.34 -10.00 -14.88
C LEU A 142 4.34 -8.87 -14.61
N ARG A 143 4.51 -7.71 -15.23
CA ARG A 143 3.59 -6.56 -15.14
C ARG A 143 2.16 -6.96 -15.48
N ARG A 144 1.97 -7.65 -16.60
CA ARG A 144 0.66 -8.12 -17.05
C ARG A 144 -0.02 -9.03 -16.03
N LYS A 145 0.72 -9.99 -15.46
CA LYS A 145 0.22 -10.94 -14.45
C LYS A 145 -0.14 -10.22 -13.15
N LEU A 146 0.70 -9.30 -12.66
CA LEU A 146 0.41 -8.49 -11.47
C LEU A 146 -0.87 -7.66 -11.66
N MET A 147 -0.98 -6.92 -12.78
CA MET A 147 -2.14 -6.09 -13.05
C MET A 147 -3.41 -6.92 -13.28
N LYS A 148 -3.30 -8.12 -13.87
CA LYS A 148 -4.41 -9.06 -14.01
C LYS A 148 -4.88 -9.55 -12.63
N TYR A 149 -3.95 -9.88 -11.74
CA TYR A 149 -4.28 -10.30 -10.37
C TYR A 149 -5.00 -9.18 -9.59
N ILE A 150 -4.53 -7.93 -9.67
CA ILE A 150 -5.16 -6.80 -9.00
C ILE A 150 -6.61 -6.62 -9.48
N ARG A 151 -6.84 -6.64 -10.80
CA ARG A 151 -8.19 -6.57 -11.36
C ARG A 151 -9.08 -7.72 -10.87
N HIS A 152 -8.55 -8.94 -10.85
CA HIS A 152 -9.29 -10.10 -10.35
C HIS A 152 -9.61 -9.98 -8.86
N TYR A 153 -8.65 -9.53 -8.05
CA TYR A 153 -8.84 -9.28 -6.62
C TYR A 153 -9.96 -8.26 -6.37
N ASN A 154 -10.02 -7.19 -7.15
CA ASN A 154 -11.01 -6.12 -7.01
C ASN A 154 -12.44 -6.54 -7.44
N ASN A 155 -12.64 -7.70 -8.08
CA ASN A 155 -13.99 -8.23 -8.33
C ASN A 155 -14.70 -8.64 -7.04
N VAL A 156 -13.94 -9.11 -6.04
CA VAL A 156 -14.47 -9.49 -4.71
C VAL A 156 -13.48 -8.97 -3.65
N PRO A 157 -13.42 -7.66 -3.45
CA PRO A 157 -12.46 -7.07 -2.53
C PRO A 157 -12.81 -7.43 -1.08
N LYS A 158 -11.78 -7.58 -0.24
CA LYS A 158 -11.97 -7.95 1.17
C LYS A 158 -11.38 -6.88 2.06
N THR A 159 -12.21 -6.29 2.91
CA THR A 159 -11.76 -5.37 3.95
C THR A 159 -11.03 -6.12 5.07
N VAL A 160 -10.00 -5.51 5.63
CA VAL A 160 -9.31 -6.05 6.81
C VAL A 160 -10.06 -5.60 8.05
N LYS A 161 -10.60 -6.57 8.79
CA LYS A 161 -11.25 -6.29 10.08
C LYS A 161 -10.19 -6.35 11.18
N TRP A 162 -9.97 -5.22 11.87
CA TRP A 162 -9.15 -5.20 13.07
C TRP A 162 -9.91 -5.88 14.20
N ARG A 163 -9.38 -7.00 14.68
CA ARG A 163 -9.88 -7.64 15.89
C ARG A 163 -9.04 -7.13 17.08
N TYR A 164 -9.26 -5.91 17.47
CA TYR A 164 -8.67 -5.36 18.70
C TYR A 164 -9.77 -5.31 19.75
N PHE A 165 -10.00 -6.44 20.43
CA PHE A 165 -11.21 -6.60 21.23
C PHE A 165 -11.02 -6.41 22.71
N ASP A 166 -9.79 -6.50 23.21
CA ASP A 166 -9.63 -6.48 24.66
C ASP A 166 -8.36 -5.72 25.08
N PRO A 167 -8.52 -4.50 25.64
CA PRO A 167 -7.37 -3.77 26.19
C PRO A 167 -6.74 -4.48 27.39
N THR A 168 -7.43 -5.43 28.04
CA THR A 168 -6.90 -6.19 29.17
C THR A 168 -5.90 -7.26 28.76
N ASN A 169 -5.94 -7.69 27.49
CA ASN A 169 -4.99 -8.63 26.89
C ASN A 169 -3.75 -7.93 26.27
N ARG A 170 -3.53 -6.67 26.56
CA ARG A 170 -2.29 -6.01 26.19
C ARG A 170 -1.13 -6.64 26.97
N ILE A 171 -0.08 -7.06 26.26
CA ILE A 171 1.23 -7.31 26.85
C ILE A 171 1.71 -5.95 27.38
N THR A 172 1.57 -5.73 28.67
CA THR A 172 2.16 -4.59 29.36
C THR A 172 3.60 -4.94 29.72
N SER A 173 4.46 -3.94 29.89
CA SER A 173 5.86 -4.12 30.31
C SER A 173 6.00 -4.88 31.64
N THR A 174 4.91 -5.00 32.38
CA THR A 174 4.82 -5.77 33.63
C THR A 174 4.53 -7.25 33.40
N SER A 175 4.17 -7.66 32.19
CA SER A 175 3.91 -9.07 31.80
C SER A 175 5.17 -9.77 31.25
N ALA A 176 6.36 -9.27 31.57
CA ALA A 176 7.59 -10.01 31.29
C ALA A 176 7.58 -11.32 32.05
N VAL A 177 7.22 -12.39 31.37
CA VAL A 177 7.27 -13.75 31.90
C VAL A 177 8.72 -14.05 32.21
N THR A 178 9.02 -14.19 33.50
CA THR A 178 10.29 -14.77 33.97
C THR A 178 10.28 -16.22 33.51
N VAL A 179 11.04 -16.53 32.47
CA VAL A 179 11.31 -17.93 32.09
C VAL A 179 12.35 -18.44 33.03
N HIS A 180 11.95 -19.38 33.87
CA HIS A 180 12.86 -20.22 34.68
C HIS A 180 13.49 -21.28 33.80
#